data_e8dd0b1984f96974d99c115353f2ac44
#
_entry.id   e8dd0b1984f96974d99c115353f2ac44
#
_cell.length_a   1.000
_cell.length_b   1.000
_cell.length_c   1.000
_cell.angle_alpha   90.00
_cell.angle_beta   90.00
_cell.angle_gamma   90.00
#
_symmetry.space_group_name_H-M   'P 1'
#
loop_
_entity.id
_entity.type
_entity.pdbx_description
1 polymer ?
#
loop_
_entity_poly.entity_id
_entity_poly.type
_entity_poly.pdbx_seq_one_letter_code
_entity_poly.pdbx_strand_id
1 'polypeptide(L)'
;MASSFGRGFNPLQLHRGMTFDEIIGQDAAKQWLISALEQDKVPHAIMLTGPEGCGALPLAIAFAQMLLGNNLMAQQLQHPDLHFAFPIYKKNGSAKPTYCDDFLTEWRELCNEQPYFGLAEWMVASGAGNQQLQIYGDESDSLTHKLSMKSSQGGYKVVVMWLPEKMNLTCANKMLKLLEEPPVKTVFLLASEEPANVLETIRSRTQIIELAPLQQRMIEHADDSLFFDMFVNLMRFSYARKVKEMKQWADRMADMGRERQKSFLMYAQRMVRENFIYNFGRSAELNTMTDDEAQFAVKFAPFINEKNVMGIMDELALAQRDIEQNVNAKMVFFDFSLKMIVLIKNR
;
A
#
# COMPACT_ATOMS: atom_id res chain seq x y z
N MET A 1 20.47 -29.43 -31.77
CA MET A 1 20.32 -29.83 -30.34
C MET A 1 20.05 -28.56 -29.53
N ALA A 2 18.80 -28.37 -29.24
CA ALA A 2 18.32 -27.18 -28.51
C ALA A 2 18.20 -27.52 -27.02
N SER A 3 18.84 -26.77 -26.15
CA SER A 3 18.59 -26.85 -24.72
C SER A 3 17.84 -25.61 -24.30
N SER A 4 16.55 -25.80 -24.06
CA SER A 4 15.62 -24.86 -23.48
C SER A 4 15.99 -24.61 -22.02
N PHE A 5 16.34 -23.37 -21.68
CA PHE A 5 16.37 -22.90 -20.31
C PHE A 5 14.93 -22.59 -19.85
N GLY A 6 14.34 -23.54 -19.16
CA GLY A 6 13.11 -23.34 -18.41
C GLY A 6 13.36 -22.35 -17.28
N ARG A 7 12.71 -21.17 -17.32
CA ARG A 7 12.54 -20.32 -16.15
C ARG A 7 11.61 -21.05 -15.18
N GLY A 8 12.15 -21.45 -14.04
CA GLY A 8 11.39 -22.04 -12.96
C GLY A 8 10.33 -21.06 -12.45
N PHE A 9 9.11 -21.30 -12.84
CA PHE A 9 7.93 -20.69 -12.23
C PHE A 9 7.85 -21.23 -10.80
N ASN A 10 8.02 -20.36 -9.81
CA ASN A 10 7.85 -20.72 -8.41
C ASN A 10 6.34 -20.64 -8.08
N PRO A 11 5.63 -21.77 -7.94
CA PRO A 11 4.17 -21.77 -7.75
C PRO A 11 3.72 -21.37 -6.33
N LEU A 12 4.61 -20.87 -5.48
CA LEU A 12 4.32 -20.53 -4.07
C LEU A 12 4.19 -19.03 -3.77
N GLN A 13 4.19 -18.16 -4.78
CA GLN A 13 3.62 -16.83 -4.66
C GLN A 13 2.13 -16.88 -5.08
N LEU A 14 1.34 -17.63 -4.35
CA LEU A 14 -0.10 -17.45 -4.31
C LEU A 14 -0.36 -16.04 -3.79
N HIS A 15 -0.89 -15.17 -4.65
CA HIS A 15 -1.40 -13.88 -4.26
C HIS A 15 -2.38 -14.08 -3.08
N ARG A 16 -1.91 -13.81 -1.87
CA ARG A 16 -2.77 -13.72 -0.70
C ARG A 16 -3.57 -12.44 -0.87
N GLY A 17 -4.90 -12.56 -0.91
CA GLY A 17 -5.75 -11.38 -0.87
C GLY A 17 -5.48 -10.56 0.38
N MET A 18 -5.77 -9.28 0.30
CA MET A 18 -5.55 -8.32 1.38
C MET A 18 -6.49 -8.65 2.56
N THR A 19 -5.92 -9.01 3.70
CA THR A 19 -6.67 -9.30 4.92
C THR A 19 -6.69 -8.09 5.84
N PHE A 20 -7.61 -8.05 6.82
CA PHE A 20 -7.63 -6.98 7.82
C PHE A 20 -6.35 -6.92 8.65
N ASP A 21 -5.67 -8.03 8.85
CA ASP A 21 -4.40 -8.08 9.59
C ASP A 21 -3.26 -7.39 8.83
N GLU A 22 -3.34 -7.36 7.50
CA GLU A 22 -2.38 -6.69 6.64
C GLU A 22 -2.65 -5.19 6.47
N ILE A 23 -3.85 -4.72 6.86
CA ILE A 23 -4.17 -3.29 6.86
C ILE A 23 -3.49 -2.61 8.04
N ILE A 24 -2.74 -1.58 7.75
CA ILE A 24 -1.99 -0.82 8.75
C ILE A 24 -2.95 0.04 9.58
N GLY A 25 -2.89 -0.09 10.91
CA GLY A 25 -3.71 0.69 11.82
C GLY A 25 -5.22 0.51 11.61
N GLN A 26 -5.99 1.59 11.80
CA GLN A 26 -7.45 1.68 11.58
C GLN A 26 -8.28 0.69 12.43
N ASP A 27 -7.80 0.35 13.64
CA ASP A 27 -8.39 -0.72 14.47
C ASP A 27 -9.84 -0.46 14.83
N ALA A 28 -10.23 0.79 15.10
CA ALA A 28 -11.61 1.16 15.39
C ALA A 28 -12.53 0.92 14.18
N ALA A 29 -12.09 1.28 12.98
CA ALA A 29 -12.85 1.04 11.74
C ALA A 29 -12.96 -0.45 11.43
N LYS A 30 -11.87 -1.21 11.59
CA LYS A 30 -11.85 -2.68 11.42
C LYS A 30 -12.85 -3.35 12.37
N GLN A 31 -12.80 -3.01 13.66
CA GLN A 31 -13.69 -3.57 14.67
C GLN A 31 -15.15 -3.25 14.37
N TRP A 32 -15.44 -2.02 13.93
CA TRP A 32 -16.78 -1.62 13.55
C TRP A 32 -17.30 -2.45 12.36
N LEU A 33 -16.49 -2.62 11.31
CA LEU A 33 -16.85 -3.39 10.11
C LEU A 33 -17.06 -4.86 10.43
N ILE A 34 -16.20 -5.48 11.26
CA ILE A 34 -16.35 -6.85 11.72
C ILE A 34 -17.66 -7.02 12.52
N SER A 35 -17.90 -6.11 13.47
CA SER A 35 -19.11 -6.17 14.29
C SER A 35 -20.39 -6.00 13.47
N ALA A 36 -20.38 -5.14 12.45
CA ALA A 36 -21.51 -4.98 11.55
C ALA A 36 -21.80 -6.26 10.75
N LEU A 37 -20.76 -6.96 10.30
CA LEU A 37 -20.87 -8.23 9.59
C LEU A 37 -21.38 -9.36 10.51
N GLU A 38 -20.82 -9.50 11.71
CA GLU A 38 -21.20 -10.53 12.68
C GLU A 38 -22.66 -10.38 13.17
N GLN A 39 -23.15 -9.13 13.24
CA GLN A 39 -24.54 -8.84 13.64
C GLN A 39 -25.52 -8.89 12.47
N ASP A 40 -25.07 -9.17 11.24
CA ASP A 40 -25.87 -9.10 10.01
C ASP A 40 -26.54 -7.72 9.82
N LYS A 41 -25.82 -6.65 10.20
CA LYS A 41 -26.28 -5.26 10.15
C LYS A 41 -25.35 -4.39 9.28
N VAL A 42 -24.89 -4.94 8.18
CA VAL A 42 -24.02 -4.20 7.25
C VAL A 42 -24.87 -3.14 6.53
N PRO A 43 -24.53 -1.84 6.65
CA PRO A 43 -25.20 -0.79 5.88
C PRO A 43 -25.03 -1.04 4.39
N HIS A 44 -26.05 -0.70 3.62
CA HIS A 44 -25.98 -0.84 2.14
C HIS A 44 -24.95 0.10 1.49
N ALA A 45 -24.55 1.19 2.17
CA ALA A 45 -23.53 2.11 1.69
C ALA A 45 -22.66 2.60 2.85
N ILE A 46 -21.36 2.39 2.73
CA ILE A 46 -20.34 2.79 3.71
C ILE A 46 -19.32 3.66 2.98
N MET A 47 -19.02 4.83 3.55
CA MET A 47 -17.96 5.71 3.06
C MET A 47 -16.80 5.71 4.07
N LEU A 48 -15.67 5.16 3.65
CA LEU A 48 -14.39 5.23 4.36
C LEU A 48 -13.68 6.50 3.90
N THR A 49 -13.40 7.41 4.82
CA THR A 49 -12.85 8.71 4.45
C THR A 49 -11.66 9.09 5.30
N GLY A 50 -10.65 9.67 4.68
CA GLY A 50 -9.43 10.16 5.32
C GLY A 50 -8.45 10.69 4.28
N PRO A 51 -7.32 11.28 4.68
CA PRO A 51 -6.33 11.79 3.75
C PRO A 51 -5.73 10.69 2.88
N GLU A 52 -5.13 11.08 1.75
CA GLU A 52 -4.40 10.17 0.86
C GLU A 52 -3.45 9.27 1.67
N GLY A 53 -3.41 7.99 1.31
CA GLY A 53 -2.59 7.00 2.02
C GLY A 53 -3.15 6.53 3.37
N CYS A 54 -4.32 6.99 3.83
CA CYS A 54 -4.92 6.54 5.11
C CYS A 54 -5.37 5.07 5.11
N GLY A 55 -5.38 4.42 3.96
CA GLY A 55 -5.79 3.01 3.83
C GLY A 55 -7.29 2.81 3.58
N ALA A 56 -8.01 3.83 3.10
CA ALA A 56 -9.44 3.72 2.77
C ALA A 56 -9.71 2.66 1.70
N LEU A 57 -8.97 2.68 0.60
CA LEU A 57 -9.12 1.69 -0.48
C LEU A 57 -8.76 0.27 -0.04
N PRO A 58 -7.56 0.00 0.54
CA PRO A 58 -7.23 -1.34 1.02
C PRO A 58 -8.22 -1.86 2.07
N LEU A 59 -8.72 -1.02 2.97
CA LEU A 59 -9.73 -1.43 3.95
C LEU A 59 -11.07 -1.78 3.28
N ALA A 60 -11.50 -1.00 2.28
CA ALA A 60 -12.69 -1.30 1.47
C ALA A 60 -12.56 -2.64 0.75
N ILE A 61 -11.41 -2.91 0.14
CA ILE A 61 -11.13 -4.17 -0.57
C ILE A 61 -11.14 -5.35 0.41
N ALA A 62 -10.46 -5.25 1.55
CA ALA A 62 -10.43 -6.32 2.55
C ALA A 62 -11.83 -6.62 3.10
N PHE A 63 -12.66 -5.60 3.34
CA PHE A 63 -14.04 -5.80 3.77
C PHE A 63 -14.91 -6.41 2.67
N ALA A 64 -14.71 -6.00 1.41
CA ALA A 64 -15.39 -6.60 0.26
C ALA A 64 -15.09 -8.11 0.15
N GLN A 65 -13.84 -8.51 0.36
CA GLN A 65 -13.43 -9.91 0.37
C GLN A 65 -14.13 -10.70 1.50
N MET A 66 -14.25 -10.12 2.70
CA MET A 66 -14.98 -10.73 3.81
C MET A 66 -16.46 -10.93 3.49
N LEU A 67 -17.13 -9.91 2.93
CA LEU A 67 -18.55 -9.99 2.52
C LEU A 67 -18.78 -11.08 1.47
N LEU A 68 -17.80 -11.34 0.61
CA LEU A 68 -17.84 -12.37 -0.43
C LEU A 68 -17.33 -13.75 0.02
N GLY A 69 -17.12 -13.93 1.34
CA GLY A 69 -16.75 -15.22 1.92
C GLY A 69 -15.26 -15.56 1.79
N ASN A 70 -14.41 -14.59 1.52
CA ASN A 70 -12.94 -14.70 1.53
C ASN A 70 -12.37 -15.84 0.65
N ASN A 71 -13.10 -16.21 -0.40
CA ASN A 71 -12.69 -17.25 -1.33
C ASN A 71 -11.57 -16.76 -2.26
N LEU A 72 -10.90 -17.69 -2.95
CA LEU A 72 -9.76 -17.38 -3.80
C LEU A 72 -10.08 -16.34 -4.90
N MET A 73 -11.29 -16.37 -5.47
CA MET A 73 -11.70 -15.38 -6.48
C MET A 73 -11.84 -13.99 -5.89
N ALA A 74 -12.37 -13.87 -4.67
CA ALA A 74 -12.46 -12.60 -3.96
C ALA A 74 -11.06 -12.07 -3.62
N GLN A 75 -10.17 -12.93 -3.15
CA GLN A 75 -8.78 -12.59 -2.85
C GLN A 75 -8.01 -12.11 -4.09
N GLN A 76 -8.29 -12.68 -5.25
CA GLN A 76 -7.71 -12.26 -6.54
C GLN A 76 -8.42 -11.07 -7.18
N LEU A 77 -9.42 -10.47 -6.51
CA LEU A 77 -10.27 -9.39 -7.02
C LEU A 77 -11.00 -9.76 -8.33
N GLN A 78 -11.33 -11.04 -8.49
CA GLN A 78 -11.97 -11.63 -9.69
C GLN A 78 -13.35 -12.22 -9.41
N HIS A 79 -13.90 -11.98 -8.21
CA HIS A 79 -15.24 -12.49 -7.88
C HIS A 79 -16.30 -11.86 -8.78
N PRO A 80 -17.26 -12.63 -9.34
CA PRO A 80 -18.26 -12.10 -10.28
C PRO A 80 -19.24 -11.10 -9.62
N ASP A 81 -19.40 -11.14 -8.30
CA ASP A 81 -20.22 -10.21 -7.52
C ASP A 81 -19.38 -9.06 -6.89
N LEU A 82 -18.10 -8.91 -7.28
CA LEU A 82 -17.22 -7.80 -6.90
C LEU A 82 -17.05 -6.86 -8.09
N HIS A 83 -17.50 -5.64 -7.94
CA HIS A 83 -17.42 -4.61 -8.97
C HIS A 83 -16.58 -3.43 -8.47
N PHE A 84 -15.85 -2.82 -9.39
CA PHE A 84 -15.04 -1.66 -9.11
C PHE A 84 -15.52 -0.45 -9.91
N ALA A 85 -15.43 0.72 -9.30
CA ALA A 85 -15.56 2.01 -9.97
C ALA A 85 -14.42 2.91 -9.49
N PHE A 86 -13.64 3.43 -10.41
CA PHE A 86 -12.49 4.27 -10.13
C PHE A 86 -12.29 5.29 -11.26
N PRO A 87 -11.53 6.37 -11.04
CA PRO A 87 -11.30 7.37 -12.07
C PRO A 87 -10.55 6.79 -13.27
N ILE A 88 -11.11 7.01 -14.47
CA ILE A 88 -10.54 6.57 -15.75
C ILE A 88 -10.46 7.77 -16.71
N TYR A 89 -9.69 7.62 -17.78
CA TYR A 89 -9.67 8.58 -18.88
C TYR A 89 -10.41 8.04 -20.12
N LYS A 90 -10.92 8.92 -20.96
CA LYS A 90 -11.51 8.53 -22.24
C LYS A 90 -10.42 8.32 -23.27
N LYS A 91 -10.36 7.11 -23.84
CA LYS A 91 -9.41 6.80 -24.93
C LYS A 91 -9.74 7.67 -26.15
N ASN A 92 -8.83 8.57 -26.52
CA ASN A 92 -9.00 9.48 -27.64
C ASN A 92 -9.24 8.70 -28.95
N GLY A 93 -10.26 9.15 -29.72
CA GLY A 93 -10.61 8.55 -31.02
C GLY A 93 -11.51 7.30 -30.93
N SER A 94 -11.92 6.85 -29.73
CA SER A 94 -12.91 5.79 -29.59
C SER A 94 -14.34 6.37 -29.64
N ALA A 95 -15.16 5.87 -30.55
CA ALA A 95 -16.61 6.15 -30.58
C ALA A 95 -17.38 5.37 -29.48
N LYS A 96 -16.72 4.41 -28.82
CA LYS A 96 -17.30 3.57 -27.76
C LYS A 96 -17.06 4.18 -26.38
N PRO A 97 -18.03 4.04 -25.44
CA PRO A 97 -17.81 4.38 -24.05
C PRO A 97 -16.62 3.61 -23.48
N THR A 98 -15.87 4.22 -22.56
CA THR A 98 -14.78 3.59 -21.82
C THR A 98 -15.28 3.30 -20.41
N TYR A 99 -15.05 2.11 -19.93
CA TYR A 99 -15.49 1.61 -18.62
C TYR A 99 -14.31 1.27 -17.72
N CYS A 100 -14.53 1.20 -16.42
CA CYS A 100 -13.53 0.69 -15.47
C CYS A 100 -13.08 -0.74 -15.81
N ASP A 101 -13.99 -1.54 -16.40
CA ASP A 101 -13.66 -2.89 -16.85
C ASP A 101 -12.52 -2.95 -17.88
N ASP A 102 -12.34 -1.89 -18.68
CA ASP A 102 -11.26 -1.80 -19.67
C ASP A 102 -9.86 -1.64 -19.05
N PHE A 103 -9.80 -1.40 -17.73
CA PHE A 103 -8.58 -1.17 -16.95
C PHE A 103 -8.45 -2.12 -15.74
N LEU A 104 -9.26 -3.17 -15.66
CA LEU A 104 -9.27 -4.07 -14.51
C LEU A 104 -7.98 -4.86 -14.33
N THR A 105 -7.22 -5.08 -15.40
CA THR A 105 -5.93 -5.78 -15.31
C THR A 105 -4.93 -4.92 -14.56
N GLU A 106 -4.70 -3.69 -15.01
CA GLU A 106 -3.81 -2.72 -14.40
C GLU A 106 -4.24 -2.36 -12.98
N TRP A 107 -5.57 -2.25 -12.76
CA TRP A 107 -6.15 -2.00 -11.45
C TRP A 107 -5.82 -3.12 -10.45
N ARG A 108 -6.04 -4.36 -10.83
CA ARG A 108 -5.78 -5.54 -9.97
C ARG A 108 -4.29 -5.71 -9.68
N GLU A 109 -3.44 -5.50 -10.67
CA GLU A 109 -1.99 -5.51 -10.50
C GLU A 109 -1.56 -4.48 -9.48
N LEU A 110 -1.99 -3.23 -9.63
CA LEU A 110 -1.64 -2.15 -8.71
C LEU A 110 -2.19 -2.39 -7.29
N CYS A 111 -3.45 -2.82 -7.15
CA CYS A 111 -4.04 -3.16 -5.85
C CYS A 111 -3.27 -4.27 -5.12
N ASN A 112 -2.71 -5.22 -5.85
CA ASN A 112 -1.96 -6.34 -5.27
C ASN A 112 -0.51 -5.99 -4.95
N GLU A 113 0.13 -5.13 -5.75
CA GLU A 113 1.53 -4.75 -5.59
C GLU A 113 1.73 -3.62 -4.58
N GLN A 114 0.85 -2.62 -4.61
CA GLN A 114 0.94 -1.40 -3.81
C GLN A 114 -0.44 -0.96 -3.32
N PRO A 115 -1.06 -1.64 -2.35
CA PRO A 115 -2.45 -1.38 -1.95
C PRO A 115 -2.72 0.05 -1.43
N TYR A 116 -1.70 0.79 -1.04
CA TYR A 116 -1.78 2.18 -0.55
C TYR A 116 -1.41 3.22 -1.62
N PHE A 117 -1.60 2.90 -2.90
CA PHE A 117 -1.33 3.84 -3.99
C PHE A 117 -2.30 5.02 -4.00
N GLY A 118 -1.83 6.15 -4.51
CA GLY A 118 -2.62 7.35 -4.76
C GLY A 118 -2.99 7.53 -6.24
N LEU A 119 -3.61 8.68 -6.54
CA LEU A 119 -4.03 9.01 -7.90
C LEU A 119 -2.84 9.11 -8.87
N ALA A 120 -1.66 9.54 -8.40
CA ALA A 120 -0.47 9.69 -9.24
C ALA A 120 0.04 8.33 -9.75
N GLU A 121 0.14 7.33 -8.88
CA GLU A 121 0.54 5.97 -9.24
C GLU A 121 -0.47 5.34 -10.19
N TRP A 122 -1.76 5.56 -9.94
CA TRP A 122 -2.82 5.09 -10.85
C TRP A 122 -2.73 5.73 -12.23
N MET A 123 -2.43 7.02 -12.34
CA MET A 123 -2.22 7.69 -13.62
C MET A 123 -1.09 7.03 -14.43
N VAL A 124 -0.01 6.64 -13.76
CA VAL A 124 1.11 5.94 -14.38
C VAL A 124 0.71 4.52 -14.80
N ALA A 125 0.11 3.74 -13.91
CA ALA A 125 -0.28 2.36 -14.15
C ALA A 125 -1.33 2.23 -15.27
N SER A 126 -2.32 3.13 -15.30
CA SER A 126 -3.37 3.15 -16.33
C SER A 126 -2.91 3.69 -17.70
N GLY A 127 -1.72 4.30 -17.75
CA GLY A 127 -1.24 4.94 -18.99
C GLY A 127 -1.97 6.25 -19.34
N ALA A 128 -2.58 6.92 -18.36
CA ALA A 128 -3.37 8.14 -18.58
C ALA A 128 -2.53 9.32 -19.07
N GLY A 129 -1.23 9.35 -18.78
CA GLY A 129 -0.36 10.49 -19.09
C GLY A 129 -0.86 11.76 -18.40
N ASN A 130 -1.10 12.82 -19.19
CA ASN A 130 -1.60 14.11 -18.69
C ASN A 130 -3.13 14.24 -18.80
N GLN A 131 -3.88 13.15 -18.99
CA GLN A 131 -5.33 13.21 -19.12
C GLN A 131 -6.02 13.33 -17.76
N GLN A 132 -7.12 14.06 -17.72
CA GLN A 132 -7.94 14.17 -16.53
C GLN A 132 -8.72 12.87 -16.31
N LEU A 133 -8.58 12.30 -15.11
CA LEU A 133 -9.30 11.11 -14.70
C LEU A 133 -10.64 11.48 -14.04
N GLN A 134 -11.70 10.79 -14.42
CA GLN A 134 -13.04 10.94 -13.82
C GLN A 134 -13.78 9.60 -13.82
N ILE A 135 -14.80 9.47 -12.97
CA ILE A 135 -15.79 8.40 -13.05
C ILE A 135 -16.97 8.93 -13.88
N TYR A 136 -17.18 8.34 -15.04
CA TYR A 136 -18.18 8.82 -15.99
C TYR A 136 -19.57 8.21 -15.76
N GLY A 137 -20.61 8.87 -16.27
CA GLY A 137 -22.00 8.42 -16.14
C GLY A 137 -22.30 7.07 -16.78
N ASP A 138 -21.51 6.67 -17.78
CA ASP A 138 -21.59 5.35 -18.42
C ASP A 138 -21.26 4.22 -17.43
N GLU A 139 -20.37 4.48 -16.46
CA GLU A 139 -20.02 3.52 -15.40
C GLU A 139 -21.21 3.22 -14.47
N SER A 140 -22.01 4.25 -14.13
CA SER A 140 -23.21 4.04 -13.32
C SER A 140 -24.25 3.19 -14.04
N ASP A 141 -24.38 3.31 -15.37
CA ASP A 141 -25.27 2.46 -16.17
C ASP A 141 -24.77 1.02 -16.21
N SER A 142 -23.45 0.83 -16.37
CA SER A 142 -22.80 -0.48 -16.30
C SER A 142 -23.03 -1.14 -14.94
N LEU A 143 -22.79 -0.41 -13.84
CA LEU A 143 -23.04 -0.90 -12.49
C LEU A 143 -24.52 -1.27 -12.28
N THR A 144 -25.47 -0.43 -12.73
CA THR A 144 -26.88 -0.71 -12.63
C THR A 144 -27.22 -2.03 -13.33
N HIS A 145 -26.68 -2.24 -14.52
CA HIS A 145 -26.88 -3.49 -15.26
C HIS A 145 -26.29 -4.70 -14.51
N LYS A 146 -25.05 -4.63 -14.08
CA LYS A 146 -24.35 -5.69 -13.34
C LYS A 146 -25.10 -6.05 -12.04
N LEU A 147 -25.55 -5.05 -11.31
CA LEU A 147 -26.24 -5.23 -10.04
C LEU A 147 -27.68 -5.76 -10.21
N SER A 148 -28.30 -5.58 -11.38
CA SER A 148 -29.65 -6.15 -11.68
C SER A 148 -29.61 -7.66 -11.87
N MET A 149 -28.47 -8.26 -12.18
CA MET A 149 -28.30 -9.69 -12.32
C MET A 149 -28.42 -10.38 -10.94
N LYS A 150 -28.78 -11.65 -10.92
CA LYS A 150 -28.76 -12.44 -9.67
C LYS A 150 -27.32 -12.62 -9.21
N SER A 151 -27.09 -12.60 -7.87
CA SER A 151 -25.80 -12.97 -7.31
C SER A 151 -25.40 -14.38 -7.74
N SER A 152 -24.14 -14.58 -8.08
CA SER A 152 -23.61 -15.85 -8.58
C SER A 152 -23.65 -16.95 -7.51
N GLN A 153 -23.53 -16.59 -6.23
CA GLN A 153 -23.49 -17.51 -5.09
C GLN A 153 -24.60 -17.26 -4.06
N GLY A 154 -25.58 -16.40 -4.37
CA GLY A 154 -26.68 -16.06 -3.44
C GLY A 154 -26.28 -15.19 -2.25
N GLY A 155 -25.02 -14.71 -2.22
CA GLY A 155 -24.45 -13.85 -1.19
C GLY A 155 -24.60 -12.36 -1.47
N TYR A 156 -23.69 -11.59 -0.91
CA TYR A 156 -23.59 -10.15 -1.16
C TYR A 156 -23.10 -9.85 -2.59
N LYS A 157 -23.52 -8.69 -3.13
CA LYS A 157 -22.88 -8.01 -4.24
C LYS A 157 -22.17 -6.79 -3.68
N VAL A 158 -20.95 -6.57 -4.06
CA VAL A 158 -20.13 -5.49 -3.51
C VAL A 158 -19.61 -4.60 -4.63
N VAL A 159 -19.79 -3.30 -4.44
CA VAL A 159 -19.20 -2.27 -5.30
C VAL A 159 -18.18 -1.52 -4.47
N VAL A 160 -16.91 -1.60 -4.87
CA VAL A 160 -15.84 -0.77 -4.31
C VAL A 160 -15.63 0.42 -5.25
N MET A 161 -15.92 1.61 -4.74
CA MET A 161 -15.74 2.86 -5.46
C MET A 161 -14.59 3.65 -4.85
N TRP A 162 -13.54 3.86 -5.62
CA TRP A 162 -12.39 4.66 -5.23
C TRP A 162 -12.50 6.07 -5.78
N LEU A 163 -12.22 7.06 -4.93
CA LEU A 163 -12.30 8.50 -5.21
C LEU A 163 -13.68 8.93 -5.75
N PRO A 164 -14.76 8.72 -4.98
CA PRO A 164 -16.11 9.12 -5.40
C PRO A 164 -16.22 10.63 -5.68
N GLU A 165 -15.35 11.47 -5.14
CA GLU A 165 -15.21 12.90 -5.46
C GLU A 165 -14.79 13.18 -6.91
N LYS A 166 -14.27 12.18 -7.63
CA LYS A 166 -13.95 12.28 -9.07
C LYS A 166 -15.12 11.88 -9.98
N MET A 167 -16.29 11.57 -9.42
CA MET A 167 -17.49 11.38 -10.22
C MET A 167 -17.87 12.67 -10.96
N ASN A 168 -18.16 12.57 -12.26
CA ASN A 168 -18.84 13.67 -12.92
C ASN A 168 -20.29 13.79 -12.44
N LEU A 169 -20.92 14.94 -12.63
CA LEU A 169 -22.27 15.21 -12.14
C LEU A 169 -23.31 14.18 -12.65
N THR A 170 -23.16 13.72 -13.87
CA THR A 170 -24.04 12.70 -14.46
C THR A 170 -23.92 11.36 -13.72
N CYS A 171 -22.69 10.92 -13.43
CA CYS A 171 -22.42 9.72 -12.64
C CYS A 171 -23.02 9.85 -11.24
N ALA A 172 -22.71 10.94 -10.55
CA ALA A 172 -23.16 11.17 -9.19
C ALA A 172 -24.69 11.15 -9.07
N ASN A 173 -25.41 11.80 -9.99
CA ASN A 173 -26.88 11.79 -10.00
C ASN A 173 -27.48 10.41 -10.29
N LYS A 174 -26.84 9.60 -11.13
CA LYS A 174 -27.29 8.22 -11.39
C LYS A 174 -27.01 7.32 -10.19
N MET A 175 -25.88 7.51 -9.51
CA MET A 175 -25.55 6.76 -8.29
C MET A 175 -26.54 7.01 -7.16
N LEU A 176 -27.14 8.20 -7.05
CA LEU A 176 -28.18 8.47 -6.04
C LEU A 176 -29.31 7.45 -6.09
N LYS A 177 -29.80 7.07 -7.30
CA LYS A 177 -30.87 6.09 -7.44
C LYS A 177 -30.46 4.72 -6.90
N LEU A 178 -29.23 4.29 -7.15
CA LEU A 178 -28.69 3.02 -6.65
C LEU A 178 -28.50 3.02 -5.12
N LEU A 179 -28.19 4.19 -4.53
CA LEU A 179 -28.02 4.34 -3.09
C LEU A 179 -29.37 4.49 -2.37
N GLU A 180 -30.41 5.04 -3.03
CA GLU A 180 -31.75 5.16 -2.46
C GLU A 180 -32.49 3.81 -2.46
N GLU A 181 -32.38 3.08 -3.57
CA GLU A 181 -33.06 1.79 -3.77
C GLU A 181 -32.04 0.71 -4.16
N PRO A 182 -31.16 0.31 -3.22
CA PRO A 182 -30.12 -0.66 -3.54
C PRO A 182 -30.72 -2.03 -3.84
N PRO A 183 -30.21 -2.74 -4.85
CA PRO A 183 -30.61 -4.12 -5.10
C PRO A 183 -30.33 -5.01 -3.86
N VAL A 184 -31.10 -6.05 -3.71
CA VAL A 184 -31.04 -6.94 -2.53
C VAL A 184 -29.60 -7.43 -2.28
N LYS A 185 -29.16 -7.34 -1.02
CA LYS A 185 -27.81 -7.73 -0.56
C LYS A 185 -26.67 -7.03 -1.33
N THR A 186 -26.88 -5.78 -1.75
CA THR A 186 -25.83 -4.96 -2.38
C THR A 186 -25.23 -4.03 -1.33
N VAL A 187 -23.89 -3.99 -1.30
CA VAL A 187 -23.11 -3.09 -0.43
C VAL A 187 -22.20 -2.22 -1.29
N PHE A 188 -22.29 -0.91 -1.10
CA PHE A 188 -21.41 0.09 -1.70
C PHE A 188 -20.35 0.50 -0.69
N LEU A 189 -19.09 0.32 -1.03
CA LEU A 189 -17.93 0.73 -0.24
C LEU A 189 -17.22 1.87 -1.00
N LEU A 190 -17.35 3.09 -0.48
CA LEU A 190 -16.77 4.29 -1.06
C LEU A 190 -15.50 4.64 -0.30
N ALA A 191 -14.36 4.70 -0.97
CA ALA A 191 -13.07 5.13 -0.43
C ALA A 191 -12.79 6.55 -0.92
N SER A 192 -12.95 7.55 -0.04
CA SER A 192 -12.84 8.98 -0.36
C SER A 192 -11.69 9.63 0.38
N GLU A 193 -10.92 10.46 -0.33
CA GLU A 193 -9.84 11.29 0.21
C GLU A 193 -10.30 12.72 0.49
N GLU A 194 -11.26 13.20 -0.29
CA GLU A 194 -11.81 14.55 -0.21
C GLU A 194 -13.35 14.51 -0.04
N PRO A 195 -13.87 14.06 1.12
CA PRO A 195 -15.31 13.86 1.31
C PRO A 195 -16.12 15.15 1.15
N ALA A 196 -15.51 16.32 1.33
CA ALA A 196 -16.18 17.61 1.10
C ALA A 196 -16.55 17.81 -0.38
N ASN A 197 -15.82 17.19 -1.30
CA ASN A 197 -16.06 17.26 -2.75
C ASN A 197 -17.05 16.19 -3.25
N VAL A 198 -17.48 15.26 -2.40
CA VAL A 198 -18.58 14.34 -2.69
C VAL A 198 -19.92 15.05 -2.47
N LEU A 199 -20.88 14.86 -3.37
CA LEU A 199 -22.21 15.46 -3.23
C LEU A 199 -22.81 15.14 -1.86
N GLU A 200 -23.36 16.15 -1.19
CA GLU A 200 -23.99 16.00 0.14
C GLU A 200 -25.13 14.97 0.11
N THR A 201 -25.84 14.91 -1.00
CA THR A 201 -26.91 13.91 -1.23
C THR A 201 -26.39 12.46 -1.22
N ILE A 202 -25.17 12.21 -1.64
CA ILE A 202 -24.51 10.90 -1.54
C ILE A 202 -24.04 10.68 -0.10
N ARG A 203 -23.36 11.67 0.50
CA ARG A 203 -22.87 11.56 1.88
C ARG A 203 -23.98 11.27 2.88
N SER A 204 -25.13 11.91 2.75
CA SER A 204 -26.28 11.73 3.65
C SER A 204 -26.90 10.33 3.56
N ARG A 205 -26.59 9.54 2.53
CA ARG A 205 -27.07 8.17 2.33
C ARG A 205 -26.02 7.11 2.64
N THR A 206 -24.85 7.53 3.10
CA THR A 206 -23.75 6.63 3.44
C THR A 206 -23.46 6.65 4.93
N GLN A 207 -23.09 5.51 5.51
CA GLN A 207 -22.48 5.47 6.82
C GLN A 207 -21.03 5.91 6.68
N ILE A 208 -20.71 7.07 7.21
CA ILE A 208 -19.35 7.61 7.15
C ILE A 208 -18.52 7.03 8.29
N ILE A 209 -17.34 6.54 7.96
CA ILE A 209 -16.30 6.09 8.90
C ILE A 209 -15.05 6.91 8.60
N GLU A 210 -14.67 7.76 9.54
CA GLU A 210 -13.47 8.55 9.43
C GLU A 210 -12.26 7.71 9.83
N LEU A 211 -11.26 7.68 8.94
CA LEU A 211 -10.00 6.99 9.13
C LEU A 211 -8.95 7.97 9.64
N ALA A 212 -8.20 7.54 10.62
CA ALA A 212 -7.08 8.34 11.11
C ALA A 212 -6.01 8.47 10.01
N PRO A 213 -5.35 9.65 9.88
CA PRO A 213 -4.17 9.75 9.04
C PRO A 213 -3.17 8.69 9.47
N LEU A 214 -2.78 7.82 8.55
CA LEU A 214 -1.62 6.98 8.83
C LEU A 214 -0.43 7.94 8.88
N GLN A 215 0.22 8.02 10.03
CA GLN A 215 1.49 8.69 10.07
C GLN A 215 2.36 8.00 9.02
N GLN A 216 3.10 8.75 8.24
CA GLN A 216 4.03 8.22 7.21
C GLN A 216 4.89 7.06 7.76
N ARG A 217 5.14 7.08 9.07
CA ARG A 217 5.71 5.97 9.86
C ARG A 217 4.98 4.63 9.77
N MET A 218 3.63 4.61 9.64
CA MET A 218 2.89 3.34 9.68
C MET A 218 2.85 2.63 8.32
N ILE A 219 2.93 3.39 7.23
CA ILE A 219 3.02 2.83 5.86
C ILE A 219 4.42 2.24 5.64
N GLU A 220 5.44 2.89 6.22
CA GLU A 220 6.82 2.41 6.22
C GLU A 220 6.98 1.09 6.99
N HIS A 221 6.13 0.81 7.98
CA HIS A 221 6.21 -0.38 8.84
C HIS A 221 5.81 -1.71 8.17
N ALA A 222 5.15 -1.71 7.03
CA ALA A 222 4.87 -2.96 6.32
C ALA A 222 6.16 -3.67 5.84
N ASP A 223 7.20 -2.90 5.52
CA ASP A 223 8.52 -3.39 5.17
C ASP A 223 9.53 -3.33 6.36
N ASP A 224 9.16 -2.76 7.51
CA ASP A 224 10.09 -2.51 8.63
C ASP A 224 10.71 -3.81 9.19
N SER A 225 9.96 -4.89 9.26
CA SER A 225 10.51 -6.19 9.68
C SER A 225 11.60 -6.66 8.71
N LEU A 226 11.38 -6.51 7.41
CA LEU A 226 12.36 -6.83 6.37
C LEU A 226 13.57 -5.87 6.46
N PHE A 227 13.31 -4.57 6.59
CA PHE A 227 14.34 -3.55 6.69
C PHE A 227 15.16 -3.69 7.98
N PHE A 228 14.51 -4.06 9.09
CA PHE A 228 15.18 -4.38 10.32
C PHE A 228 16.16 -5.54 10.15
N ASP A 229 15.71 -6.65 9.56
CA ASP A 229 16.59 -7.79 9.29
C ASP A 229 17.74 -7.42 8.36
N MET A 230 17.49 -6.63 7.33
CA MET A 230 18.51 -6.15 6.41
C MET A 230 19.51 -5.23 7.10
N PHE A 231 19.05 -4.33 7.97
CA PHE A 231 19.90 -3.44 8.77
C PHE A 231 20.75 -4.21 9.76
N VAL A 232 20.15 -5.12 10.54
CA VAL A 232 20.86 -5.97 11.51
C VAL A 232 21.94 -6.81 10.82
N ASN A 233 21.63 -7.40 9.68
CA ASN A 233 22.59 -8.19 8.91
C ASN A 233 23.74 -7.33 8.39
N LEU A 234 23.46 -6.13 7.85
CA LEU A 234 24.49 -5.18 7.43
C LEU A 234 25.44 -4.86 8.58
N MET A 235 24.90 -4.49 9.75
CA MET A 235 25.71 -4.12 10.91
C MET A 235 26.56 -5.31 11.43
N ARG A 236 25.99 -6.51 11.47
CA ARG A 236 26.71 -7.74 11.85
C ARG A 236 27.82 -8.08 10.85
N PHE A 237 27.55 -8.02 9.55
CA PHE A 237 28.56 -8.32 8.53
C PHE A 237 29.67 -7.29 8.52
N SER A 238 29.37 -6.00 8.68
CA SER A 238 30.35 -4.91 8.75
C SER A 238 31.25 -5.07 9.97
N TYR A 239 30.69 -5.34 11.14
CA TYR A 239 31.45 -5.59 12.36
C TYR A 239 32.37 -6.81 12.23
N ALA A 240 31.85 -7.90 11.66
CA ALA A 240 32.59 -9.15 11.47
C ALA A 240 33.51 -9.14 10.23
N ARG A 241 33.53 -8.07 9.41
CA ARG A 241 34.28 -7.93 8.15
C ARG A 241 33.98 -9.06 7.14
N LYS A 242 32.73 -9.49 7.05
CA LYS A 242 32.31 -10.56 6.17
C LYS A 242 31.98 -10.04 4.77
N VAL A 243 33.04 -9.74 3.99
CA VAL A 243 32.95 -9.09 2.66
C VAL A 243 32.13 -9.92 1.67
N LYS A 244 32.20 -11.24 1.72
CA LYS A 244 31.41 -12.10 0.83
C LYS A 244 29.92 -11.99 1.09
N GLU A 245 29.51 -12.02 2.35
CA GLU A 245 28.13 -11.87 2.79
C GLU A 245 27.61 -10.45 2.52
N MET A 246 28.46 -9.42 2.66
CA MET A 246 28.13 -8.03 2.31
C MET A 246 27.83 -7.87 0.81
N LYS A 247 28.58 -8.54 -0.06
CA LYS A 247 28.29 -8.55 -1.50
C LYS A 247 26.93 -9.20 -1.77
N GLN A 248 26.63 -10.35 -1.16
CA GLN A 248 25.32 -10.99 -1.30
C GLN A 248 24.17 -10.13 -0.75
N TRP A 249 24.43 -9.38 0.33
CA TRP A 249 23.49 -8.43 0.88
C TRP A 249 23.23 -7.27 -0.10
N ALA A 250 24.28 -6.70 -0.69
CA ALA A 250 24.16 -5.64 -1.70
C ALA A 250 23.41 -6.11 -2.97
N ASP A 251 23.63 -7.37 -3.41
CA ASP A 251 22.88 -7.96 -4.52
C ASP A 251 21.37 -8.04 -4.19
N ARG A 252 20.99 -8.50 -2.98
CA ARG A 252 19.59 -8.53 -2.54
C ARG A 252 18.97 -7.13 -2.48
N MET A 253 19.70 -6.14 -1.94
CA MET A 253 19.25 -4.76 -1.91
C MET A 253 18.97 -4.22 -3.31
N ALA A 254 19.83 -4.54 -4.27
CA ALA A 254 19.66 -4.09 -5.66
C ALA A 254 18.43 -4.72 -6.34
N ASP A 255 18.06 -5.92 -5.96
CA ASP A 255 16.91 -6.65 -6.51
C ASP A 255 15.55 -6.19 -5.92
N MET A 256 15.54 -5.37 -4.84
CA MET A 256 14.31 -4.93 -4.17
C MET A 256 13.53 -3.84 -4.92
N GLY A 257 14.10 -3.26 -5.97
CA GLY A 257 13.51 -2.12 -6.65
C GLY A 257 13.78 -0.78 -5.96
N ARG A 258 13.67 0.30 -6.73
CA ARG A 258 14.22 1.61 -6.36
C ARG A 258 13.52 2.27 -5.19
N GLU A 259 12.19 2.20 -5.14
CA GLU A 259 11.43 2.82 -4.05
C GLU A 259 11.73 2.12 -2.70
N ARG A 260 11.76 0.79 -2.68
CA ARG A 260 12.16 0.04 -1.48
C ARG A 260 13.61 0.31 -1.05
N GLN A 261 14.51 0.57 -2.00
CA GLN A 261 15.89 0.95 -1.70
C GLN A 261 15.95 2.30 -0.98
N LYS A 262 15.18 3.30 -1.42
CA LYS A 262 15.06 4.60 -0.76
C LYS A 262 14.45 4.45 0.63
N SER A 263 13.35 3.70 0.75
CA SER A 263 12.67 3.44 2.04
C SER A 263 13.63 2.76 3.02
N PHE A 264 14.42 1.78 2.57
CA PHE A 264 15.45 1.17 3.41
C PHE A 264 16.51 2.18 3.89
N LEU A 265 16.98 3.08 3.02
CA LEU A 265 17.97 4.08 3.42
C LEU A 265 17.40 5.07 4.43
N MET A 266 16.14 5.49 4.28
CA MET A 266 15.42 6.29 5.29
C MET A 266 15.26 5.53 6.61
N TYR A 267 14.88 4.26 6.55
CA TYR A 267 14.80 3.37 7.71
C TYR A 267 16.15 3.28 8.44
N ALA A 268 17.24 3.06 7.71
CA ALA A 268 18.58 2.95 8.26
C ALA A 268 19.03 4.27 8.93
N GLN A 269 18.70 5.43 8.34
CA GLN A 269 18.96 6.75 8.95
C GLN A 269 18.21 6.89 10.27
N ARG A 270 16.93 6.49 10.32
CA ARG A 270 16.12 6.47 11.55
C ARG A 270 16.79 5.59 12.61
N MET A 271 17.13 4.36 12.26
CA MET A 271 17.76 3.41 13.19
C MET A 271 19.08 3.93 13.76
N VAL A 272 19.93 4.55 12.96
CA VAL A 272 21.18 5.16 13.42
C VAL A 272 20.91 6.30 14.40
N ARG A 273 19.97 7.19 14.07
CA ARG A 273 19.57 8.32 14.93
C ARG A 273 18.99 7.83 16.26
N GLU A 274 18.06 6.88 16.23
CA GLU A 274 17.40 6.35 17.42
C GLU A 274 18.42 5.66 18.35
N ASN A 275 19.35 4.87 17.80
CA ASN A 275 20.41 4.24 18.56
C ASN A 275 21.40 5.26 19.15
N PHE A 276 21.68 6.37 18.45
CA PHE A 276 22.47 7.45 18.99
C PHE A 276 21.78 8.13 20.18
N ILE A 277 20.47 8.47 20.05
CA ILE A 277 19.67 9.08 21.10
C ILE A 277 19.57 8.14 22.32
N TYR A 278 19.45 6.83 22.11
CA TYR A 278 19.36 5.82 23.16
C TYR A 278 20.53 5.91 24.15
N ASN A 279 21.74 6.29 23.71
CA ASN A 279 22.93 6.42 24.56
C ASN A 279 22.82 7.58 25.56
N PHE A 280 21.93 8.55 25.39
CA PHE A 280 21.82 9.73 26.24
C PHE A 280 20.78 9.61 27.37
N GLY A 281 20.18 8.42 27.58
CA GLY A 281 19.30 8.14 28.72
C GLY A 281 17.97 8.92 28.75
N ARG A 282 17.63 9.70 27.71
CA ARG A 282 16.35 10.42 27.57
C ARG A 282 15.35 9.65 26.71
N SER A 283 15.40 8.34 26.74
CA SER A 283 14.90 7.47 25.69
C SER A 283 13.38 7.23 25.67
N ALA A 284 12.66 7.41 26.76
CA ALA A 284 11.25 6.99 26.80
C ALA A 284 10.29 7.92 26.02
N GLU A 285 10.59 9.23 25.93
CA GLU A 285 9.70 10.19 25.27
C GLU A 285 10.09 10.51 23.81
N LEU A 286 11.35 10.26 23.44
CA LEU A 286 11.90 10.61 22.12
C LEU A 286 12.20 9.40 21.24
N ASN A 287 12.09 8.19 21.76
CA ASN A 287 12.42 6.96 21.06
C ASN A 287 11.15 6.30 20.50
N THR A 288 11.18 5.96 19.22
CA THR A 288 10.04 5.40 18.48
C THR A 288 10.32 4.01 17.96
N MET A 289 11.25 3.31 18.64
CA MET A 289 11.62 1.93 18.29
C MET A 289 10.50 0.95 18.63
N THR A 290 10.37 -0.09 17.80
CA THR A 290 9.57 -1.28 18.12
C THR A 290 10.24 -2.10 19.22
N ASP A 291 9.54 -3.08 19.80
CA ASP A 291 10.11 -3.95 20.84
C ASP A 291 11.36 -4.70 20.36
N ASP A 292 11.38 -5.18 19.11
CA ASP A 292 12.51 -5.87 18.51
C ASP A 292 13.68 -4.92 18.25
N GLU A 293 13.41 -3.71 17.77
CA GLU A 293 14.41 -2.66 17.59
C GLU A 293 15.03 -2.23 18.93
N ALA A 294 14.20 -2.10 19.96
CA ALA A 294 14.66 -1.75 21.31
C ALA A 294 15.54 -2.84 21.91
N GLN A 295 15.19 -4.13 21.74
CA GLN A 295 16.05 -5.24 22.17
C GLN A 295 17.38 -5.26 21.42
N PHE A 296 17.39 -4.93 20.14
CA PHE A 296 18.62 -4.81 19.36
C PHE A 296 19.45 -3.60 19.82
N ALA A 297 18.80 -2.47 20.10
CA ALA A 297 19.44 -1.22 20.54
C ALA A 297 20.26 -1.41 21.81
N VAL A 298 19.80 -2.21 22.77
CA VAL A 298 20.55 -2.52 24.01
C VAL A 298 22.00 -2.98 23.71
N LYS A 299 22.17 -3.73 22.62
CA LYS A 299 23.49 -4.28 22.23
C LYS A 299 24.21 -3.43 21.19
N PHE A 300 23.44 -2.72 20.35
CA PHE A 300 23.97 -2.02 19.18
C PHE A 300 24.25 -0.53 19.44
N ALA A 301 23.44 0.16 20.26
CA ALA A 301 23.60 1.59 20.52
C ALA A 301 25.03 1.99 20.95
N PRO A 302 25.76 1.20 21.78
CA PRO A 302 27.14 1.54 22.16
C PRO A 302 28.14 1.64 20.98
N PHE A 303 27.78 1.11 19.81
CA PHE A 303 28.63 1.23 18.61
C PHE A 303 28.37 2.52 17.82
N ILE A 304 27.29 3.24 18.11
CA ILE A 304 26.95 4.54 17.51
C ILE A 304 27.33 5.64 18.50
N ASN A 305 28.28 6.46 18.17
CA ASN A 305 28.83 7.48 19.06
C ASN A 305 29.07 8.82 18.30
N GLU A 306 29.46 9.86 19.02
CA GLU A 306 29.68 11.19 18.45
C GLU A 306 30.75 11.23 17.33
N LYS A 307 31.72 10.30 17.37
CA LYS A 307 32.80 10.26 16.36
C LYS A 307 32.38 9.64 15.04
N ASN A 308 31.37 8.73 15.05
CA ASN A 308 31.00 7.98 13.87
C ASN A 308 29.60 8.28 13.34
N VAL A 309 28.69 8.81 14.16
CA VAL A 309 27.29 9.05 13.76
C VAL A 309 27.17 9.93 12.52
N MET A 310 27.92 11.05 12.49
CA MET A 310 27.88 11.95 11.34
C MET A 310 28.40 11.28 10.07
N GLY A 311 29.52 10.56 10.14
CA GLY A 311 30.07 9.83 9.01
C GLY A 311 29.11 8.74 8.47
N ILE A 312 28.39 8.05 9.36
CA ILE A 312 27.37 7.07 8.97
C ILE A 312 26.19 7.75 8.28
N MET A 313 25.72 8.88 8.82
CA MET A 313 24.61 9.65 8.23
C MET A 313 24.98 10.23 6.86
N ASP A 314 26.20 10.74 6.70
CA ASP A 314 26.71 11.26 5.42
C ASP A 314 26.76 10.17 4.34
N GLU A 315 27.22 8.96 4.69
CA GLU A 315 27.25 7.83 3.74
C GLU A 315 25.85 7.34 3.38
N LEU A 316 24.89 7.33 4.32
CA LEU A 316 23.50 7.02 4.04
C LEU A 316 22.86 8.05 3.10
N ALA A 317 23.11 9.36 3.34
CA ALA A 317 22.63 10.43 2.48
C ALA A 317 23.25 10.36 1.07
N LEU A 318 24.55 10.01 0.98
CA LEU A 318 25.23 9.81 -0.29
C LEU A 318 24.61 8.66 -1.07
N ALA A 319 24.41 7.51 -0.42
CA ALA A 319 23.78 6.34 -1.04
C ALA A 319 22.37 6.66 -1.54
N GLN A 320 21.58 7.42 -0.76
CA GLN A 320 20.25 7.85 -1.15
C GLN A 320 20.29 8.71 -2.42
N ARG A 321 21.14 9.73 -2.46
CA ARG A 321 21.32 10.59 -3.63
C ARG A 321 21.75 9.80 -4.88
N ASP A 322 22.66 8.84 -4.71
CA ASP A 322 23.16 8.04 -5.83
C ASP A 322 22.05 7.13 -6.40
N ILE A 323 21.19 6.54 -5.55
CA ILE A 323 19.99 5.78 -5.97
C ILE A 323 19.00 6.70 -6.71
N GLU A 324 18.76 7.92 -6.23
CA GLU A 324 17.90 8.91 -6.89
C GLU A 324 18.45 9.32 -8.26
N GLN A 325 19.76 9.41 -8.40
CA GLN A 325 20.46 9.74 -9.65
C GLN A 325 20.65 8.55 -10.61
N ASN A 326 20.03 7.43 -10.34
CA ASN A 326 20.10 6.22 -11.18
C ASN A 326 21.50 5.55 -11.26
N VAL A 327 22.34 5.72 -10.26
CA VAL A 327 23.59 4.98 -10.15
C VAL A 327 23.29 3.48 -9.94
N ASN A 328 24.20 2.61 -10.36
CA ASN A 328 24.03 1.18 -10.21
C ASN A 328 23.89 0.76 -8.73
N ALA A 329 22.72 0.30 -8.34
CA ALA A 329 22.38 -0.02 -6.95
C ALA A 329 23.33 -1.05 -6.32
N LYS A 330 23.79 -2.07 -7.07
CA LYS A 330 24.76 -3.07 -6.56
C LYS A 330 26.06 -2.42 -6.14
N MET A 331 26.54 -1.44 -6.92
CA MET A 331 27.77 -0.72 -6.59
C MET A 331 27.56 0.20 -5.39
N VAL A 332 26.46 0.93 -5.37
CA VAL A 332 26.12 1.86 -4.26
C VAL A 332 26.04 1.09 -2.93
N PHE A 333 25.25 0.03 -2.86
CA PHE A 333 25.08 -0.71 -1.60
C PHE A 333 26.33 -1.50 -1.20
N PHE A 334 27.11 -1.97 -2.16
CA PHE A 334 28.36 -2.66 -1.83
C PHE A 334 29.41 -1.67 -1.29
N ASP A 335 29.60 -0.50 -1.95
CA ASP A 335 30.51 0.55 -1.48
C ASP A 335 30.10 1.05 -0.09
N PHE A 336 28.81 1.38 0.09
CA PHE A 336 28.24 1.75 1.37
C PHE A 336 28.56 0.71 2.46
N SER A 337 28.34 -0.56 2.17
CA SER A 337 28.59 -1.63 3.13
C SER A 337 30.07 -1.74 3.53
N LEU A 338 31.00 -1.53 2.60
CA LEU A 338 32.44 -1.51 2.88
C LEU A 338 32.86 -0.34 3.78
N LYS A 339 32.31 0.85 3.54
CA LYS A 339 32.54 2.06 4.37
C LYS A 339 32.03 1.85 5.79
N MET A 340 30.92 1.14 5.97
CA MET A 340 30.41 0.78 7.30
C MET A 340 31.38 -0.05 8.14
N ILE A 341 32.28 -0.84 7.53
CA ILE A 341 33.35 -1.57 8.27
C ILE A 341 34.25 -0.61 9.04
N VAL A 342 34.60 0.52 8.41
CA VAL A 342 35.48 1.52 9.02
C VAL A 342 34.73 2.32 10.07
N LEU A 343 33.53 2.78 9.73
CA LEU A 343 32.74 3.68 10.58
C LEU A 343 32.29 3.02 11.89
N ILE A 344 31.80 1.78 11.85
CA ILE A 344 31.35 1.07 13.07
C ILE A 344 32.50 0.80 14.06
N LYS A 345 33.73 0.70 13.57
CA LYS A 345 34.91 0.44 14.42
C LYS A 345 35.62 1.70 14.92
N ASN A 346 35.21 2.86 14.47
CA ASN A 346 35.75 4.13 14.90
C ASN A 346 35.16 4.46 16.30
N ARG A 347 35.80 3.93 17.34
CA ARG A 347 35.43 4.14 18.75
C ARG A 347 36.06 5.39 19.32
#